data_6609ad67296e0d485e98c77dcf8a9abc
#
_entry.id   6609ad67296e0d485e98c77dcf8a9abc
#
_cell.length_a   1.000
_cell.length_b   1.000
_cell.length_c   1.000
_cell.angle_alpha   90.00
_cell.angle_beta   90.00
_cell.angle_gamma   90.00
#
_symmetry.space_group_name_H-M   'P 1'
#
loop_
_entity.id
_entity.type
_entity.pdbx_description
1 polymer ?
#
loop_
_entity_poly.entity_id
_entity_poly.type
_entity_poly.pdbx_seq_one_letter_code
_entity_poly.pdbx_strand_id
1 'polypeptide(L)'
;GPPNARQMLERLDIDIIWLPNLTKPEELLSSIEMVSERLARAEVAEALIEDVNRGLIQAAANSSNWAEDAPTVLFLLEPPGKSTSGMGGGLNSKADTLIFLAGGKNAATEFSGFKPVSTESLVAMNPDVILVGQSDRHGGSPESIQAMIATPALSEVSAIEKGAVYAVPLDDLAFGPRL
;
A
#
# COMPACT_ATOMS: atom_id res chain seq x y z
N GLY A 1 0.01 -4.18 -17.65
CA GLY A 1 0.66 -5.04 -18.67
C GLY A 1 0.95 -4.25 -19.94
N PRO A 2 1.75 -4.77 -20.89
CA PRO A 2 2.06 -4.06 -22.11
C PRO A 2 0.77 -3.75 -22.90
N PRO A 3 0.68 -2.59 -23.57
CA PRO A 3 -0.54 -2.13 -24.24
C PRO A 3 -1.13 -3.13 -25.27
N ASN A 4 -0.28 -3.98 -25.84
CA ASN A 4 -0.67 -4.95 -26.87
C ASN A 4 -1.08 -6.33 -26.30
N ALA A 5 -0.83 -6.60 -24.99
CA ALA A 5 -1.11 -7.91 -24.40
C ALA A 5 -2.61 -8.22 -24.43
N ARG A 6 -3.45 -7.23 -24.15
CA ARG A 6 -4.91 -7.36 -24.22
C ARG A 6 -5.37 -7.79 -25.59
N GLN A 7 -4.95 -7.08 -26.64
CA GLN A 7 -5.34 -7.38 -28.03
C GLN A 7 -4.81 -8.75 -28.51
N MET A 8 -3.63 -9.16 -28.04
CA MET A 8 -3.09 -10.48 -28.36
C MET A 8 -3.91 -11.60 -27.73
N LEU A 9 -4.29 -11.45 -26.47
CA LEU A 9 -5.09 -12.44 -25.74
C LEU A 9 -6.52 -12.55 -26.31
N GLU A 10 -7.14 -11.41 -26.64
CA GLU A 10 -8.48 -11.37 -27.26
C GLU A 10 -8.53 -12.10 -28.62
N ARG A 11 -7.40 -12.18 -29.36
CA ARG A 11 -7.29 -12.92 -30.66
C ARG A 11 -7.17 -14.44 -30.50
N LEU A 12 -6.88 -14.92 -29.28
CA LEU A 12 -6.63 -16.34 -29.03
C LEU A 12 -7.90 -17.10 -28.61
N ASP A 13 -9.07 -16.48 -28.70
CA ASP A 13 -10.37 -17.04 -28.26
C ASP A 13 -10.31 -17.57 -26.80
N ILE A 14 -9.53 -16.88 -25.96
CA ILE A 14 -9.40 -17.17 -24.54
C ILE A 14 -10.38 -16.28 -23.78
N ASP A 15 -11.17 -16.89 -22.92
CA ASP A 15 -12.07 -16.15 -22.02
C ASP A 15 -11.26 -15.41 -20.95
N ILE A 16 -11.31 -14.07 -20.97
CA ILE A 16 -10.48 -13.22 -20.14
C ILE A 16 -11.37 -12.41 -19.20
N ILE A 17 -11.08 -12.52 -17.91
CA ILE A 17 -11.67 -11.66 -16.88
C ILE A 17 -10.71 -10.50 -16.59
N TRP A 18 -11.17 -9.28 -16.80
CA TRP A 18 -10.41 -8.08 -16.45
C TRP A 18 -10.80 -7.61 -15.05
N LEU A 19 -9.93 -7.82 -14.09
CA LEU A 19 -10.14 -7.36 -12.73
C LEU A 19 -9.70 -5.89 -12.58
N PRO A 20 -10.40 -5.10 -11.74
CA PRO A 20 -9.99 -3.75 -11.41
C PRO A 20 -8.63 -3.72 -10.71
N ASN A 21 -8.04 -2.53 -10.62
CA ASN A 21 -6.86 -2.32 -9.78
C ASN A 21 -7.28 -2.44 -8.32
N LEU A 22 -6.71 -3.40 -7.58
CA LEU A 22 -7.07 -3.63 -6.18
C LEU A 22 -6.44 -2.56 -5.28
N THR A 23 -6.98 -1.35 -5.33
CA THR A 23 -6.55 -0.22 -4.48
C THR A 23 -7.51 0.05 -3.35
N LYS A 24 -8.74 -0.44 -3.44
CA LYS A 24 -9.79 -0.27 -2.44
C LYS A 24 -10.45 -1.60 -2.08
N PRO A 25 -10.97 -1.73 -0.85
CA PRO A 25 -11.68 -2.96 -0.44
C PRO A 25 -12.86 -3.34 -1.36
N GLU A 26 -13.61 -2.36 -1.87
CA GLU A 26 -14.75 -2.58 -2.75
C GLU A 26 -14.33 -3.22 -4.09
N GLU A 27 -13.14 -2.88 -4.58
CA GLU A 27 -12.57 -3.47 -5.79
C GLU A 27 -12.18 -4.94 -5.57
N LEU A 28 -11.75 -5.31 -4.36
CA LEU A 28 -11.52 -6.69 -3.98
C LEU A 28 -12.84 -7.48 -3.96
N LEU A 29 -13.87 -6.96 -3.30
CA LEU A 29 -15.16 -7.62 -3.22
C LEU A 29 -15.76 -7.84 -4.60
N SER A 30 -15.78 -6.82 -5.45
CA SER A 30 -16.28 -6.96 -6.84
C SER A 30 -15.46 -7.94 -7.68
N SER A 31 -14.15 -8.03 -7.43
CA SER A 31 -13.29 -9.02 -8.10
C SER A 31 -13.63 -10.44 -7.69
N ILE A 32 -13.92 -10.68 -6.41
CA ILE A 32 -14.37 -11.98 -5.91
C ILE A 32 -15.69 -12.39 -6.59
N GLU A 33 -16.65 -11.47 -6.69
CA GLU A 33 -17.93 -11.69 -7.37
C GLU A 33 -17.72 -12.05 -8.85
N MET A 34 -16.97 -11.22 -9.59
CA MET A 34 -16.69 -11.45 -11.02
C MET A 34 -16.04 -12.82 -11.28
N VAL A 35 -15.07 -13.22 -10.45
CA VAL A 35 -14.40 -14.50 -10.59
C VAL A 35 -15.36 -15.65 -10.25
N SER A 36 -16.13 -15.51 -9.19
CA SER A 36 -17.06 -16.56 -8.73
C SER A 36 -18.18 -16.84 -9.73
N GLU A 37 -18.72 -15.82 -10.38
CA GLU A 37 -19.72 -15.95 -11.44
C GLU A 37 -19.16 -16.77 -12.61
N ARG A 38 -17.93 -16.47 -13.03
CA ARG A 38 -17.27 -17.22 -14.12
C ARG A 38 -17.01 -18.67 -13.79
N LEU A 39 -16.73 -18.95 -12.52
CA LEU A 39 -16.46 -20.31 -12.03
C LEU A 39 -17.72 -21.05 -11.59
N ALA A 40 -18.90 -20.43 -11.67
CA ALA A 40 -20.16 -20.94 -11.13
C ALA A 40 -20.03 -21.37 -9.65
N ARG A 41 -19.42 -20.51 -8.84
CA ARG A 41 -19.09 -20.75 -7.42
C ARG A 41 -19.63 -19.64 -6.50
N ALA A 42 -20.85 -19.18 -6.73
CA ALA A 42 -21.46 -18.07 -5.99
C ALA A 42 -21.50 -18.31 -4.47
N GLU A 43 -21.83 -19.51 -4.01
CA GLU A 43 -21.88 -19.86 -2.58
C GLU A 43 -20.50 -19.69 -1.87
N VAL A 44 -19.42 -20.03 -2.57
CA VAL A 44 -18.05 -19.85 -2.04
C VAL A 44 -17.70 -18.36 -1.94
N ALA A 45 -18.16 -17.57 -2.91
CA ALA A 45 -17.95 -16.12 -2.92
C ALA A 45 -18.67 -15.43 -1.76
N GLU A 46 -19.92 -15.80 -1.49
CA GLU A 46 -20.69 -15.22 -0.37
C GLU A 46 -19.95 -15.39 0.96
N ALA A 47 -19.49 -16.61 1.25
CA ALA A 47 -18.73 -16.88 2.48
C ALA A 47 -17.43 -16.09 2.56
N LEU A 48 -16.70 -15.96 1.45
CA LEU A 48 -15.44 -15.21 1.39
C LEU A 48 -15.69 -13.70 1.55
N ILE A 49 -16.72 -13.16 0.90
CA ILE A 49 -17.13 -11.75 1.00
C ILE A 49 -17.53 -11.40 2.44
N GLU A 50 -18.30 -12.28 3.10
CA GLU A 50 -18.66 -12.10 4.51
C GLU A 50 -17.43 -12.06 5.42
N ASP A 51 -16.46 -12.94 5.20
CA ASP A 51 -15.23 -12.99 5.99
C ASP A 51 -14.38 -11.73 5.80
N VAL A 52 -14.18 -11.30 4.56
CA VAL A 52 -13.47 -10.04 4.22
C VAL A 52 -14.19 -8.85 4.87
N ASN A 53 -15.51 -8.73 4.73
CA ASN A 53 -16.27 -7.63 5.31
C ASN A 53 -16.18 -7.62 6.85
N ARG A 54 -16.21 -8.77 7.49
CA ARG A 54 -16.03 -8.88 8.94
C ARG A 54 -14.66 -8.35 9.37
N GLY A 55 -13.59 -8.70 8.63
CA GLY A 55 -12.25 -8.20 8.86
C GLY A 55 -12.15 -6.67 8.70
N LEU A 56 -12.77 -6.12 7.66
CA LEU A 56 -12.82 -4.67 7.41
C LEU A 56 -13.58 -3.91 8.50
N ILE A 57 -14.73 -4.42 8.93
CA ILE A 57 -15.51 -3.83 10.04
C ILE A 57 -14.68 -3.82 11.33
N GLN A 58 -14.00 -4.92 11.63
CA GLN A 58 -13.15 -5.01 12.82
C GLN A 58 -11.95 -4.05 12.75
N ALA A 59 -11.32 -3.91 11.59
CA ALA A 59 -10.25 -2.93 11.38
C ALA A 59 -10.76 -1.50 11.57
N ALA A 60 -11.91 -1.16 10.97
CA ALA A 60 -12.54 0.16 11.13
C ALA A 60 -12.91 0.46 12.59
N ALA A 61 -13.44 -0.52 13.33
CA ALA A 61 -13.77 -0.37 14.75
C ALA A 61 -12.52 -0.11 15.60
N ASN A 62 -11.41 -0.77 15.30
CA ASN A 62 -10.14 -0.57 16.00
C ASN A 62 -9.53 0.80 15.69
N SER A 63 -9.72 1.32 14.47
CA SER A 63 -9.17 2.62 14.04
C SER A 63 -10.00 3.82 14.49
N SER A 64 -11.28 3.65 14.79
CA SER A 64 -12.19 4.75 15.17
C SER A 64 -11.77 5.49 16.46
N ASN A 65 -10.99 4.87 17.33
CA ASN A 65 -10.48 5.46 18.56
C ASN A 65 -9.34 6.48 18.35
N TRP A 66 -8.84 6.63 17.12
CA TRP A 66 -7.67 7.47 16.79
C TRP A 66 -8.03 8.73 15.98
N ALA A 67 -9.33 9.01 15.74
CA ALA A 67 -9.80 9.97 14.74
C ALA A 67 -9.22 11.40 14.87
N GLU A 68 -9.02 11.93 16.11
CA GLU A 68 -8.46 13.26 16.31
C GLU A 68 -6.93 13.25 16.38
N ASP A 69 -6.33 12.27 17.07
CA ASP A 69 -4.88 12.14 17.27
C ASP A 69 -4.23 11.08 16.38
N ALA A 70 -4.84 10.77 15.23
CA ALA A 70 -4.31 9.77 14.31
C ALA A 70 -2.91 10.16 13.80
N PRO A 71 -1.92 9.27 13.93
CA PRO A 71 -0.56 9.57 13.49
C PRO A 71 -0.49 9.78 11.98
N THR A 72 0.39 10.68 11.56
CA THR A 72 0.74 10.82 10.14
C THR A 72 1.75 9.73 9.76
N VAL A 73 1.43 8.99 8.71
CA VAL A 73 2.19 7.81 8.27
C VAL A 73 2.68 8.02 6.85
N LEU A 74 3.97 7.85 6.60
CA LEU A 74 4.54 7.79 5.27
C LEU A 74 4.90 6.34 4.93
N PHE A 75 4.35 5.84 3.82
CA PHE A 75 4.79 4.57 3.27
C PHE A 75 5.82 4.80 2.17
N LEU A 76 6.96 4.12 2.29
CA LEU A 76 8.04 4.11 1.30
C LEU A 76 8.19 2.70 0.71
N LEU A 77 8.03 2.58 -0.60
CA LEU A 77 8.42 1.36 -1.32
C LEU A 77 9.95 1.23 -1.34
N GLU A 78 10.62 2.37 -1.53
CA GLU A 78 12.08 2.49 -1.44
C GLU A 78 12.42 3.75 -0.65
N PRO A 79 13.29 3.69 0.35
CA PRO A 79 13.71 4.87 1.09
C PRO A 79 14.63 5.77 0.24
N PRO A 80 14.60 7.10 0.45
CA PRO A 80 15.53 8.00 -0.21
C PRO A 80 16.96 7.73 0.27
N GLY A 81 17.90 7.70 -0.68
CA GLY A 81 19.34 7.59 -0.42
C GLY A 81 20.05 8.92 -0.56
N LYS A 82 21.38 8.91 -0.36
CA LYS A 82 22.23 10.14 -0.46
C LYS A 82 22.16 10.83 -1.82
N SER A 83 21.87 10.10 -2.89
CA SER A 83 21.88 10.61 -4.27
C SER A 83 20.67 10.16 -5.09
N THR A 84 19.72 9.49 -4.46
CA THR A 84 18.54 8.93 -5.12
C THR A 84 17.27 9.29 -4.36
N SER A 85 16.23 9.65 -5.10
CA SER A 85 14.89 9.75 -4.54
C SER A 85 14.38 8.36 -4.17
N GLY A 86 13.68 8.27 -3.05
CA GLY A 86 12.89 7.10 -2.71
C GLY A 86 11.59 7.04 -3.54
N MET A 87 10.74 6.07 -3.22
CA MET A 87 9.42 5.92 -3.83
C MET A 87 8.36 5.83 -2.73
N GLY A 88 7.48 6.82 -2.66
CA GLY A 88 6.43 6.92 -1.65
C GLY A 88 5.02 6.68 -2.17
N GLY A 89 4.15 6.16 -1.31
CA GLY A 89 2.73 5.94 -1.57
C GLY A 89 1.89 7.16 -1.17
N GLY A 90 1.42 7.92 -2.16
CA GLY A 90 0.50 9.06 -1.97
C GLY A 90 -0.97 8.64 -2.01
N LEU A 91 -1.86 9.62 -2.15
CA LEU A 91 -3.31 9.43 -2.20
C LEU A 91 -3.73 8.42 -3.27
N ASN A 92 -4.82 7.71 -3.04
CA ASN A 92 -5.36 6.69 -3.95
C ASN A 92 -4.38 5.55 -4.30
N SER A 93 -3.35 5.33 -3.50
CA SER A 93 -2.50 4.14 -3.58
C SER A 93 -3.00 3.05 -2.63
N LYS A 94 -2.51 1.82 -2.80
CA LYS A 94 -2.78 0.74 -1.83
C LYS A 94 -2.26 1.10 -0.43
N ALA A 95 -1.12 1.78 -0.36
CA ALA A 95 -0.57 2.25 0.90
C ALA A 95 -1.50 3.24 1.61
N ASP A 96 -2.08 4.17 0.86
CA ASP A 96 -3.08 5.13 1.36
C ASP A 96 -4.28 4.42 2.00
N THR A 97 -4.84 3.45 1.30
CA THR A 97 -5.96 2.64 1.80
C THR A 97 -5.60 1.89 3.08
N LEU A 98 -4.41 1.27 3.13
CA LEU A 98 -3.99 0.53 4.31
C LEU A 98 -3.71 1.43 5.51
N ILE A 99 -3.08 2.58 5.30
CA ILE A 99 -2.88 3.60 6.33
C ILE A 99 -4.23 4.04 6.91
N PHE A 100 -5.20 4.32 6.02
CA PHE A 100 -6.56 4.71 6.44
C PHE A 100 -7.26 3.59 7.24
N LEU A 101 -7.22 2.34 6.76
CA LEU A 101 -7.82 1.19 7.45
C LEU A 101 -7.16 0.89 8.79
N ALA A 102 -5.88 1.20 8.94
CA ALA A 102 -5.14 1.11 10.20
C ALA A 102 -5.38 2.29 11.15
N GLY A 103 -6.15 3.31 10.73
CA GLY A 103 -6.47 4.49 11.53
C GLY A 103 -5.42 5.60 11.49
N GLY A 104 -4.49 5.55 10.54
CA GLY A 104 -3.51 6.60 10.31
C GLY A 104 -3.97 7.64 9.28
N LYS A 105 -3.21 8.72 9.17
CA LYS A 105 -3.33 9.74 8.11
C LYS A 105 -2.13 9.63 7.18
N ASN A 106 -2.37 9.57 5.86
CA ASN A 106 -1.25 9.56 4.92
C ASN A 106 -0.52 10.91 4.93
N ALA A 107 0.79 10.90 5.17
CA ALA A 107 1.61 12.10 5.15
C ALA A 107 1.83 12.63 3.71
N ALA A 108 1.77 11.75 2.71
CA ALA A 108 2.00 12.08 1.29
C ALA A 108 0.71 12.53 0.59
N THR A 109 0.19 13.71 0.94
CA THR A 109 -1.06 14.28 0.43
C THR A 109 -0.90 15.09 -0.87
N GLU A 110 0.32 15.48 -1.21
CA GLU A 110 0.60 16.36 -2.36
C GLU A 110 0.56 15.64 -3.71
N PHE A 111 0.46 14.31 -3.72
CA PHE A 111 0.42 13.53 -4.95
C PHE A 111 -0.45 12.28 -4.83
N SER A 112 -0.80 11.71 -5.98
CA SER A 112 -1.60 10.48 -6.07
C SER A 112 -0.78 9.34 -6.67
N GLY A 113 -1.02 8.12 -6.19
CA GLY A 113 -0.28 6.92 -6.58
C GLY A 113 1.13 6.88 -5.98
N PHE A 114 2.02 6.12 -6.61
CA PHE A 114 3.42 6.06 -6.19
C PHE A 114 4.24 7.08 -6.95
N LYS A 115 5.00 7.91 -6.22
CA LYS A 115 5.84 8.98 -6.78
C LYS A 115 7.20 9.02 -6.09
N PRO A 116 8.24 9.57 -6.77
CA PRO A 116 9.51 9.82 -6.15
C PRO A 116 9.38 10.75 -4.94
N VAL A 117 10.05 10.40 -3.84
CA VAL A 117 10.14 11.20 -2.61
C VAL A 117 11.60 11.51 -2.36
N SER A 118 11.94 12.81 -2.38
CA SER A 118 13.27 13.28 -2.03
C SER A 118 13.45 13.41 -0.51
N THR A 119 14.68 13.58 -0.07
CA THR A 119 14.99 13.87 1.33
C THR A 119 14.27 15.14 1.82
N GLU A 120 14.24 16.20 1.00
CA GLU A 120 13.59 17.47 1.31
C GLU A 120 12.06 17.29 1.42
N SER A 121 11.47 16.50 0.52
CA SER A 121 10.03 16.19 0.58
C SER A 121 9.69 15.42 1.84
N LEU A 122 10.54 14.48 2.27
CA LEU A 122 10.36 13.71 3.50
C LEU A 122 10.42 14.62 4.73
N VAL A 123 11.38 15.54 4.78
CA VAL A 123 11.47 16.57 5.84
C VAL A 123 10.22 17.44 5.86
N ALA A 124 9.74 17.88 4.70
CA ALA A 124 8.55 18.73 4.63
C ALA A 124 7.26 18.01 5.08
N MET A 125 7.13 16.71 4.76
CA MET A 125 6.00 15.88 5.21
C MET A 125 6.05 15.61 6.72
N ASN A 126 7.24 15.52 7.31
CA ASN A 126 7.50 15.27 8.72
C ASN A 126 6.58 14.20 9.35
N PRO A 127 6.55 12.97 8.85
CA PRO A 127 5.63 11.94 9.35
C PRO A 127 5.96 11.51 10.78
N ASP A 128 4.92 11.08 11.52
CA ASP A 128 5.09 10.48 12.85
C ASP A 128 5.59 9.04 12.79
N VAL A 129 5.28 8.35 11.68
CA VAL A 129 5.66 6.95 11.42
C VAL A 129 6.11 6.81 9.98
N ILE A 130 7.18 6.06 9.74
CA ILE A 130 7.62 5.62 8.42
C ILE A 130 7.49 4.11 8.32
N LEU A 131 6.75 3.64 7.32
CA LEU A 131 6.68 2.24 6.93
C LEU A 131 7.50 2.03 5.66
N VAL A 132 8.43 1.08 5.69
CA VAL A 132 9.25 0.74 4.50
C VAL A 132 8.89 -0.65 4.04
N GLY A 133 8.39 -0.76 2.82
CA GLY A 133 8.05 -2.04 2.21
C GLY A 133 9.29 -2.89 1.95
N GLN A 134 9.22 -4.18 2.28
CA GLN A 134 10.28 -5.15 2.02
C GLN A 134 9.76 -6.36 1.27
N SER A 135 10.50 -6.82 0.28
CA SER A 135 10.31 -8.11 -0.38
C SER A 135 11.65 -8.62 -0.89
N ASP A 136 11.71 -9.88 -1.29
CA ASP A 136 12.94 -10.49 -1.83
C ASP A 136 13.44 -9.83 -3.12
N ARG A 137 12.60 -9.08 -3.81
CA ARG A 137 12.90 -8.49 -5.13
C ARG A 137 12.85 -6.98 -5.18
N HIS A 138 12.08 -6.36 -4.32
CA HIS A 138 11.79 -4.91 -4.32
C HIS A 138 11.63 -4.39 -2.91
N GLY A 139 11.88 -3.10 -2.73
CA GLY A 139 11.69 -2.42 -1.46
C GLY A 139 13.00 -2.10 -0.74
N GLY A 140 12.85 -1.55 0.44
CA GLY A 140 13.99 -1.15 1.26
C GLY A 140 14.71 -2.35 1.89
N SER A 141 16.02 -2.46 1.67
CA SER A 141 16.84 -3.37 2.43
C SER A 141 17.12 -2.82 3.84
N PRO A 142 17.50 -3.66 4.80
CA PRO A 142 17.94 -3.19 6.13
C PRO A 142 19.02 -2.11 6.04
N GLU A 143 19.96 -2.26 5.09
CA GLU A 143 21.04 -1.31 4.87
C GLU A 143 20.53 0.03 4.31
N SER A 144 19.57 0.02 3.41
CA SER A 144 18.98 1.24 2.85
C SER A 144 18.15 2.00 3.90
N ILE A 145 17.43 1.29 4.77
CA ILE A 145 16.71 1.87 5.90
C ILE A 145 17.70 2.52 6.88
N GLN A 146 18.77 1.82 7.25
CA GLN A 146 19.82 2.37 8.11
C GLN A 146 20.51 3.57 7.49
N ALA A 147 20.78 3.54 6.18
CA ALA A 147 21.37 4.67 5.47
C ALA A 147 20.44 5.90 5.45
N MET A 148 19.14 5.70 5.31
CA MET A 148 18.14 6.77 5.43
C MET A 148 18.13 7.36 6.84
N ILE A 149 18.04 6.52 7.88
CA ILE A 149 18.04 6.95 9.30
C ILE A 149 19.32 7.70 9.64
N ALA A 150 20.46 7.27 9.12
CA ALA A 150 21.76 7.91 9.36
C ALA A 150 21.99 9.20 8.53
N THR A 151 21.01 9.62 7.72
CA THR A 151 21.13 10.84 6.90
C THR A 151 20.94 12.08 7.78
N PRO A 152 21.94 12.97 7.94
CA PRO A 152 21.86 14.10 8.86
C PRO A 152 20.68 15.04 8.60
N ALA A 153 20.31 15.25 7.32
CA ALA A 153 19.18 16.08 6.95
C ALA A 153 17.81 15.53 7.42
N LEU A 154 17.73 14.25 7.77
CA LEU A 154 16.51 13.58 8.23
C LEU A 154 16.44 13.44 9.77
N SER A 155 17.47 13.86 10.51
CA SER A 155 17.56 13.66 11.96
C SER A 155 16.42 14.33 12.76
N GLU A 156 15.84 15.40 12.23
CA GLU A 156 14.73 16.14 12.85
C GLU A 156 13.34 15.65 12.41
N VAL A 157 13.27 14.64 11.52
CA VAL A 157 11.99 14.04 11.13
C VAL A 157 11.42 13.26 12.32
N SER A 158 10.20 13.56 12.72
CA SER A 158 9.53 13.00 13.89
C SER A 158 9.63 11.48 13.99
N ALA A 159 9.41 10.76 12.89
CA ALA A 159 9.52 9.31 12.86
C ALA A 159 10.95 8.81 13.13
N ILE A 160 11.97 9.52 12.66
CA ILE A 160 13.37 9.14 12.83
C ILE A 160 13.83 9.47 14.26
N GLU A 161 13.50 10.64 14.75
CA GLU A 161 13.80 11.06 16.13
C GLU A 161 13.21 10.10 17.17
N LYS A 162 11.97 9.65 16.95
CA LYS A 162 11.25 8.72 17.82
C LYS A 162 11.60 7.25 17.59
N GLY A 163 12.39 6.92 16.58
CA GLY A 163 12.67 5.54 16.18
C GLY A 163 11.44 4.80 15.62
N ALA A 164 10.46 5.53 15.08
CA ALA A 164 9.21 5.00 14.54
C ALA A 164 9.34 4.68 13.02
N VAL A 165 10.38 3.97 12.65
CA VAL A 165 10.65 3.48 11.29
C VAL A 165 10.56 1.96 11.30
N TYR A 166 9.61 1.41 10.56
CA TYR A 166 9.30 -0.02 10.54
C TYR A 166 9.39 -0.59 9.13
N ALA A 167 10.00 -1.77 9.03
CA ALA A 167 9.93 -2.60 7.83
C ALA A 167 8.63 -3.40 7.83
N VAL A 168 7.93 -3.43 6.70
CA VAL A 168 6.70 -4.20 6.53
C VAL A 168 6.79 -5.07 5.27
N PRO A 169 6.32 -6.34 5.31
CA PRO A 169 6.32 -7.19 4.13
C PRO A 169 5.46 -6.58 3.02
N LEU A 170 6.00 -6.47 1.79
CA LEU A 170 5.23 -5.97 0.65
C LEU A 170 4.06 -6.87 0.27
N ASP A 171 4.16 -8.16 0.56
CA ASP A 171 3.09 -9.11 0.30
C ASP A 171 1.85 -8.84 1.16
N ASP A 172 2.03 -8.26 2.34
CA ASP A 172 0.92 -7.85 3.22
C ASP A 172 0.19 -6.60 2.69
N LEU A 173 0.84 -5.84 1.78
CA LEU A 173 0.23 -4.68 1.10
C LEU A 173 -0.55 -5.08 -0.17
N ALA A 174 -0.47 -6.33 -0.59
CA ALA A 174 -1.19 -6.80 -1.75
C ALA A 174 -2.59 -7.28 -1.35
N PHE A 175 -3.65 -6.58 -1.78
CA PHE A 175 -5.01 -7.13 -1.80
C PHE A 175 -5.11 -8.23 -2.87
N GLY A 176 -4.22 -9.20 -2.87
CA GLY A 176 -4.17 -10.26 -3.84
C GLY A 176 -4.02 -11.62 -3.16
N PRO A 177 -4.35 -12.72 -3.87
CA PRO A 177 -4.15 -14.05 -3.32
C PRO A 177 -2.68 -14.24 -2.97
N ARG A 178 -2.41 -14.69 -1.76
CA ARG A 178 -1.11 -15.23 -1.38
C ARG A 178 -0.97 -16.56 -2.12
N LEU A 179 -0.08 -16.64 -3.10
CA LEU A 179 0.26 -17.87 -3.78
C LEU A 179 1.32 -18.63 -2.97
#